data_a78ce53f904563bb0ae26b651ab97b2d
#
_entry.id   a78ce53f904563bb0ae26b651ab97b2d
#
_cell.length_a   1.000
_cell.length_b   1.000
_cell.length_c   1.000
_cell.angle_alpha   90.00
_cell.angle_beta   90.00
_cell.angle_gamma   90.00
#
_symmetry.space_group_name_H-M   'P 1'
#
loop_
_entity.id
_entity.type
_entity.pdbx_description
1 polymer ?
#
loop_
_entity_poly.entity_id
_entity_poly.type
_entity_poly.pdbx_seq_one_letter_code
_entity_poly.pdbx_strand_id
1 'polypeptide(L)'
;FIGKDSITIPGSSTADAEIDWRAVGGSHTIKVIVDEEEQIREEDEDNNEEEEDIDVAYPPILLLDDDNSSNNGGVRTETDGYYVNSLDNMTTSVGYDIIRVDSGADAPGYDVLSEYSLIIWVCGSDYQSGDIDITFTNNDKENVADFLEGGGSLWAIGQDILYDFDTADGERSEGDFEYD
;
A
#
# COMPACT_ATOMS: atom_id res chain seq x y z
N PHE A 1 -7.13 7.42 -8.45
CA PHE A 1 -7.07 8.76 -9.07
C PHE A 1 -5.74 9.40 -8.72
N ILE A 2 -4.92 9.71 -9.73
CA ILE A 2 -3.57 10.27 -9.53
C ILE A 2 -3.65 11.77 -9.27
N GLY A 3 -4.32 12.51 -10.14
CA GLY A 3 -4.45 13.95 -10.00
C GLY A 3 -5.23 14.60 -11.14
N LYS A 4 -5.45 15.91 -11.03
CA LYS A 4 -6.06 16.74 -12.06
C LYS A 4 -5.25 18.04 -12.19
N ASP A 5 -4.93 18.42 -13.41
CA ASP A 5 -4.30 19.70 -13.73
C ASP A 5 -5.19 20.50 -14.68
N SER A 6 -4.99 21.80 -14.73
CA SER A 6 -5.72 22.71 -15.61
C SER A 6 -4.74 23.65 -16.31
N ILE A 7 -4.62 23.47 -17.61
CA ILE A 7 -3.69 24.24 -18.44
C ILE A 7 -4.43 25.15 -19.41
N THR A 8 -3.80 26.26 -19.78
CA THR A 8 -4.31 27.15 -20.82
C THR A 8 -3.52 26.95 -22.10
N ILE A 9 -4.20 26.54 -23.18
CA ILE A 9 -3.59 26.35 -24.49
C ILE A 9 -3.93 27.55 -25.36
N PRO A 10 -2.92 28.36 -25.79
CA PRO A 10 -3.15 29.43 -26.77
C PRO A 10 -3.58 28.85 -28.13
N GLY A 11 -4.40 29.57 -28.87
CA GLY A 11 -4.89 29.12 -30.18
C GLY A 11 -3.74 28.68 -31.10
N SER A 12 -3.87 27.54 -31.75
CA SER A 12 -2.89 26.93 -32.66
C SER A 12 -1.55 26.56 -32.00
N SER A 13 -1.58 26.18 -30.73
CA SER A 13 -0.41 25.70 -29.98
C SER A 13 -0.73 24.41 -29.23
N THR A 14 0.31 23.79 -28.65
CA THR A 14 0.24 22.67 -27.73
C THR A 14 0.79 23.09 -26.36
N ALA A 15 0.39 22.40 -25.32
CA ALA A 15 0.95 22.53 -23.98
C ALA A 15 0.99 21.17 -23.30
N ASP A 16 1.96 20.99 -22.40
CA ASP A 16 2.13 19.77 -21.64
C ASP A 16 1.47 19.93 -20.26
N ALA A 17 0.79 18.88 -19.79
CA ALA A 17 0.30 18.75 -18.43
C ALA A 17 1.16 17.70 -17.72
N GLU A 18 1.59 17.99 -16.49
CA GLU A 18 2.46 17.11 -15.71
C GLU A 18 1.85 16.85 -14.34
N ILE A 19 1.78 15.59 -13.93
CA ILE A 19 1.33 15.19 -12.61
C ILE A 19 2.32 14.16 -12.06
N ASP A 20 2.91 14.46 -10.90
CA ASP A 20 3.78 13.53 -10.22
C ASP A 20 2.98 12.35 -9.65
N TRP A 21 3.49 11.15 -9.87
CA TRP A 21 2.92 9.93 -9.35
C TRP A 21 4.02 9.01 -8.79
N ARG A 22 3.82 8.53 -7.56
CA ARG A 22 4.65 7.49 -6.99
C ARG A 22 3.98 6.14 -7.24
N ALA A 23 4.48 5.40 -8.20
CA ALA A 23 4.02 4.06 -8.51
C ALA A 23 4.51 3.04 -7.50
N VAL A 24 3.69 2.05 -7.20
CA VAL A 24 4.07 0.79 -6.56
C VAL A 24 4.53 -0.18 -7.64
N GLY A 25 5.39 -1.15 -7.33
CA GLY A 25 5.80 -2.19 -8.27
C GLY A 25 4.60 -2.96 -8.85
N GLY A 26 4.74 -3.42 -10.09
CA GLY A 26 3.71 -4.17 -10.80
C GLY A 26 3.25 -3.52 -12.10
N SER A 27 2.22 -4.11 -12.71
CA SER A 27 1.64 -3.61 -13.95
C SER A 27 0.53 -2.61 -13.65
N HIS A 28 0.56 -1.47 -14.32
CA HIS A 28 -0.41 -0.39 -14.16
C HIS A 28 -0.92 0.07 -15.51
N THR A 29 -2.21 0.44 -15.57
CA THR A 29 -2.78 1.14 -16.73
C THR A 29 -2.98 2.59 -16.33
N ILE A 30 -2.32 3.51 -17.05
CA ILE A 30 -2.53 4.96 -16.86
C ILE A 30 -3.56 5.41 -17.89
N LYS A 31 -4.64 6.00 -17.39
CA LYS A 31 -5.68 6.61 -18.20
C LYS A 31 -5.62 8.12 -18.06
N VAL A 32 -5.55 8.81 -19.19
CA VAL A 32 -5.65 10.28 -19.27
C VAL A 32 -7.00 10.63 -19.88
N ILE A 33 -7.70 11.57 -19.27
CA ILE A 33 -8.96 12.11 -19.76
C ILE A 33 -8.82 13.61 -19.88
N VAL A 34 -9.13 14.16 -21.04
CA VAL A 34 -9.14 15.58 -21.32
C VAL A 34 -10.61 16.04 -21.43
N ASP A 35 -10.93 17.21 -20.89
CA ASP A 35 -12.28 17.78 -20.91
C ASP A 35 -13.40 16.82 -20.43
N GLU A 36 -13.17 16.12 -19.32
CA GLU A 36 -14.09 15.12 -18.72
C GLU A 36 -15.54 15.63 -18.59
N GLU A 37 -15.73 16.95 -18.45
CA GLU A 37 -17.04 17.58 -18.28
C GLU A 37 -17.62 18.15 -19.60
N GLU A 38 -16.98 17.86 -20.75
CA GLU A 38 -17.42 18.33 -22.09
C GLU A 38 -17.69 19.86 -22.16
N GLN A 39 -16.82 20.64 -21.52
CA GLN A 39 -16.97 22.11 -21.47
C GLN A 39 -16.44 22.81 -22.73
N ILE A 40 -15.53 22.16 -23.45
CA ILE A 40 -14.92 22.66 -24.68
C ILE A 40 -15.56 21.91 -25.85
N ARG A 41 -16.22 22.63 -26.73
CA ARG A 41 -16.79 22.01 -27.94
C ARG A 41 -15.69 21.72 -28.95
N GLU A 42 -15.51 20.45 -29.28
CA GLU A 42 -14.51 19.95 -30.21
C GLU A 42 -15.12 19.44 -31.52
N GLU A 43 -14.32 19.17 -32.55
CA GLU A 43 -14.79 18.55 -33.79
C GLU A 43 -14.98 17.03 -33.61
N ASP A 44 -14.26 16.43 -32.68
CA ASP A 44 -14.26 15.02 -32.36
C ASP A 44 -14.18 14.87 -30.85
N GLU A 45 -15.29 14.50 -30.24
CA GLU A 45 -15.41 14.30 -28.77
C GLU A 45 -15.03 12.87 -28.35
N ASP A 46 -14.76 11.96 -29.33
CA ASP A 46 -14.43 10.58 -29.04
C ASP A 46 -12.92 10.36 -28.79
N ASN A 47 -12.08 11.38 -28.90
CA ASN A 47 -10.63 11.30 -28.75
C ASN A 47 -10.08 11.87 -27.44
N ASN A 48 -10.94 12.12 -26.48
CA ASN A 48 -10.60 12.74 -25.20
C ASN A 48 -9.99 11.80 -24.16
N GLU A 49 -9.81 10.53 -24.50
CA GLU A 49 -9.26 9.53 -23.60
C GLU A 49 -8.11 8.77 -24.26
N GLU A 50 -7.05 8.51 -23.49
CA GLU A 50 -5.93 7.66 -23.88
C GLU A 50 -5.52 6.80 -22.70
N GLU A 51 -5.11 5.57 -22.98
CA GLU A 51 -4.64 4.61 -21.98
C GLU A 51 -3.28 4.03 -22.38
N GLU A 52 -2.38 3.89 -21.41
CA GLU A 52 -1.08 3.26 -21.60
C GLU A 52 -0.79 2.31 -20.44
N ASP A 53 -0.34 1.10 -20.78
CA ASP A 53 0.10 0.10 -19.83
C ASP A 53 1.60 0.28 -19.55
N ILE A 54 1.97 0.32 -18.27
CA ILE A 54 3.36 0.40 -17.83
C ILE A 54 3.66 -0.66 -16.78
N ASP A 55 4.88 -1.18 -16.82
CA ASP A 55 5.40 -2.09 -15.80
C ASP A 55 6.42 -1.36 -14.93
N VAL A 56 6.17 -1.34 -13.63
CA VAL A 56 7.05 -0.77 -12.62
C VAL A 56 7.78 -1.90 -11.89
N ALA A 57 9.11 -1.84 -11.86
CA ALA A 57 9.89 -2.84 -11.15
C ALA A 57 9.67 -2.74 -9.63
N TYR A 58 9.53 -3.90 -8.98
CA TYR A 58 9.43 -3.97 -7.52
C TYR A 58 10.76 -3.58 -6.85
N PRO A 59 10.75 -2.71 -5.86
CA PRO A 59 11.91 -2.43 -5.03
C PRO A 59 12.12 -3.56 -4.01
N PRO A 60 13.27 -3.61 -3.32
CA PRO A 60 13.55 -4.69 -2.36
C PRO A 60 12.72 -4.62 -1.08
N ILE A 61 12.13 -3.47 -0.75
CA ILE A 61 11.40 -3.24 0.51
C ILE A 61 9.95 -2.88 0.24
N LEU A 62 9.04 -3.53 0.96
CA LEU A 62 7.66 -3.12 1.11
C LEU A 62 7.46 -2.54 2.51
N LEU A 63 7.00 -1.29 2.59
CA LEU A 63 6.42 -0.72 3.81
C LEU A 63 4.91 -0.96 3.76
N LEU A 64 4.42 -1.85 4.60
CA LEU A 64 3.01 -2.18 4.70
C LEU A 64 2.43 -1.45 5.89
N ASP A 65 1.57 -0.47 5.62
CA ASP A 65 0.91 0.36 6.62
C ASP A 65 -0.47 -0.23 6.91
N ASP A 66 -0.56 -0.92 8.03
CA ASP A 66 -1.76 -1.54 8.57
C ASP A 66 -2.15 -0.85 9.90
N ASP A 67 -1.80 0.43 10.04
CA ASP A 67 -2.14 1.26 11.19
C ASP A 67 -3.57 1.79 11.07
N ASN A 68 -4.51 0.99 11.55
CA ASN A 68 -5.93 1.29 11.50
C ASN A 68 -6.43 2.19 12.64
N SER A 69 -5.65 3.12 13.12
CA SER A 69 -5.99 4.00 14.25
C SER A 69 -7.27 4.85 14.07
N SER A 70 -8.21 4.38 13.25
CA SER A 70 -9.51 5.02 13.00
C SER A 70 -10.47 4.99 14.20
N ASN A 71 -10.15 4.28 15.29
CA ASN A 71 -11.01 4.19 16.46
C ASN A 71 -11.11 5.47 17.31
N ASN A 72 -10.31 6.50 16.99
CA ASN A 72 -10.38 7.80 17.67
C ASN A 72 -11.03 8.89 16.82
N GLY A 73 -12.09 8.58 16.08
CA GLY A 73 -12.89 9.59 15.37
C GLY A 73 -12.40 9.87 13.94
N GLY A 74 -11.77 8.92 13.28
CA GLY A 74 -11.47 9.01 11.85
C GLY A 74 -10.20 9.76 11.48
N VAL A 75 -9.32 10.00 12.44
CA VAL A 75 -7.98 10.54 12.17
C VAL A 75 -7.00 9.38 12.21
N ARG A 76 -6.52 8.94 11.05
CA ARG A 76 -5.32 8.10 10.98
C ARG A 76 -4.19 8.86 11.70
N THR A 77 -3.64 8.30 12.76
CA THR A 77 -2.32 8.70 13.22
C THR A 77 -1.35 8.02 12.28
N GLU A 78 -0.89 8.75 11.28
CA GLU A 78 0.07 8.24 10.29
C GLU A 78 1.40 7.93 10.98
N THR A 79 1.51 6.72 11.53
CA THR A 79 2.76 6.24 12.11
C THR A 79 3.75 5.84 11.03
N ASP A 80 3.28 5.53 9.83
CA ASP A 80 4.10 5.26 8.65
C ASP A 80 5.07 6.41 8.34
N GLY A 81 4.69 7.66 8.60
CA GLY A 81 5.54 8.83 8.37
C GLY A 81 6.91 8.78 9.05
N TYR A 82 7.05 8.10 10.20
CA TYR A 82 8.35 7.90 10.85
C TYR A 82 9.24 6.94 10.06
N TYR A 83 8.65 5.87 9.52
CA TYR A 83 9.37 4.86 8.73
C TYR A 83 9.71 5.40 7.36
N VAL A 84 8.79 6.09 6.69
CA VAL A 84 9.01 6.81 5.43
C VAL A 84 10.20 7.77 5.58
N ASN A 85 10.16 8.64 6.59
CA ASN A 85 11.25 9.58 6.82
C ASN A 85 12.59 8.87 7.11
N SER A 86 12.56 7.73 7.79
CA SER A 86 13.77 6.94 8.05
C SER A 86 14.31 6.30 6.77
N LEU A 87 13.46 5.73 5.94
CA LEU A 87 13.84 5.13 4.66
C LEU A 87 14.38 6.17 3.68
N ASP A 88 13.74 7.34 3.59
CA ASP A 88 14.14 8.45 2.73
C ASP A 88 15.51 9.05 3.14
N ASN A 89 15.84 8.98 4.43
CA ASN A 89 17.12 9.50 4.97
C ASN A 89 18.22 8.44 5.13
N MET A 90 18.02 7.23 4.64
CA MET A 90 19.10 6.23 4.63
C MET A 90 20.26 6.69 3.75
N THR A 91 21.47 6.42 4.20
CA THR A 91 22.70 6.84 3.49
C THR A 91 22.92 6.12 2.16
N THR A 92 22.28 4.98 1.99
CA THR A 92 22.16 4.26 0.72
C THR A 92 20.70 4.37 0.26
N SER A 93 20.49 4.94 -0.92
CA SER A 93 19.14 5.00 -1.52
C SER A 93 18.67 3.58 -1.79
N VAL A 94 17.80 3.09 -0.93
CA VAL A 94 17.11 1.81 -1.11
C VAL A 94 15.69 2.13 -1.55
N GLY A 95 15.30 1.60 -2.69
CA GLY A 95 13.91 1.73 -3.17
C GLY A 95 12.95 1.00 -2.23
N TYR A 96 11.77 1.55 -2.03
CA TYR A 96 10.69 0.92 -1.29
C TYR A 96 9.34 1.32 -1.84
N ASP A 97 8.37 0.42 -1.73
CA ASP A 97 6.97 0.69 -1.98
C ASP A 97 6.20 0.87 -0.67
N ILE A 98 5.05 1.53 -0.76
CA ILE A 98 4.11 1.67 0.36
C ILE A 98 2.76 1.13 -0.07
N ILE A 99 2.26 0.15 0.67
CA ILE A 99 0.88 -0.34 0.53
C ILE A 99 0.16 -0.07 1.85
N ARG A 100 -1.03 0.51 1.75
CA ARG A 100 -1.91 0.77 2.90
C ARG A 100 -3.05 -0.21 2.90
N VAL A 101 -3.25 -0.86 4.05
CA VAL A 101 -4.34 -1.81 4.27
C VAL A 101 -5.50 -1.08 4.94
N ASP A 102 -6.71 -1.26 4.46
CA ASP A 102 -7.90 -0.71 5.10
C ASP A 102 -8.30 -1.57 6.30
N SER A 103 -8.93 -0.96 7.31
CA SER A 103 -9.35 -1.65 8.54
C SER A 103 -10.12 -2.94 8.27
N GLY A 104 -9.61 -4.05 8.79
CA GLY A 104 -10.19 -5.38 8.64
C GLY A 104 -10.11 -5.97 7.23
N ALA A 105 -9.34 -5.36 6.34
CA ALA A 105 -9.03 -5.93 5.04
C ALA A 105 -7.78 -6.83 5.14
N ASP A 106 -7.69 -7.80 4.24
CA ASP A 106 -6.48 -8.58 4.08
C ASP A 106 -5.38 -7.72 3.44
N ALA A 107 -4.15 -7.93 3.85
CA ALA A 107 -2.97 -7.43 3.17
C ALA A 107 -2.81 -8.10 1.78
N PRO A 108 -1.88 -7.63 0.94
CA PRO A 108 -1.60 -8.30 -0.33
C PRO A 108 -1.28 -9.78 -0.18
N GLY A 109 -1.72 -10.59 -1.13
CA GLY A 109 -1.44 -12.02 -1.17
C GLY A 109 0.05 -12.32 -1.39
N TYR A 110 0.41 -13.59 -1.19
CA TYR A 110 1.78 -14.10 -1.34
C TYR A 110 2.39 -13.74 -2.71
N ASP A 111 1.60 -13.74 -3.77
CA ASP A 111 2.04 -13.38 -5.13
C ASP A 111 2.66 -11.98 -5.21
N VAL A 112 2.10 -11.02 -4.45
CA VAL A 112 2.65 -9.67 -4.34
C VAL A 112 3.78 -9.62 -3.29
N LEU A 113 3.58 -10.23 -2.12
CA LEU A 113 4.59 -10.20 -1.04
C LEU A 113 5.92 -10.81 -1.49
N SER A 114 5.89 -11.88 -2.29
CA SER A 114 7.08 -12.60 -2.77
C SER A 114 7.97 -11.80 -3.72
N GLU A 115 7.48 -10.68 -4.25
CA GLU A 115 8.26 -9.78 -5.10
C GLU A 115 9.24 -8.89 -4.29
N TYR A 116 9.07 -8.84 -2.97
CA TYR A 116 9.91 -8.07 -2.06
C TYR A 116 10.85 -8.98 -1.27
N SER A 117 11.99 -8.42 -0.82
CA SER A 117 12.93 -9.14 0.04
C SER A 117 12.70 -8.89 1.52
N LEU A 118 12.16 -7.72 1.85
CA LEU A 118 11.86 -7.28 3.22
C LEU A 118 10.49 -6.63 3.25
N ILE A 119 9.66 -7.08 4.17
CA ILE A 119 8.40 -6.41 4.53
C ILE A 119 8.60 -5.75 5.88
N ILE A 120 8.34 -4.43 5.95
CA ILE A 120 8.19 -3.67 7.18
C ILE A 120 6.70 -3.48 7.40
N TRP A 121 6.12 -4.26 8.32
CA TRP A 121 4.69 -4.25 8.60
C TRP A 121 4.40 -3.40 9.82
N VAL A 122 3.74 -2.27 9.63
CA VAL A 122 3.43 -1.31 10.69
C VAL A 122 1.99 -1.47 11.10
N CYS A 123 1.79 -2.04 12.28
CA CYS A 123 0.46 -2.31 12.87
C CYS A 123 -0.03 -1.20 13.80
N GLY A 124 0.80 -0.19 14.06
CA GLY A 124 0.44 0.95 14.88
C GLY A 124 0.11 0.64 16.34
N SER A 125 -0.88 1.35 16.86
CA SER A 125 -1.34 1.24 18.24
C SER A 125 -2.76 0.66 18.33
N ASP A 126 -3.17 -0.11 17.37
CA ASP A 126 -4.49 -0.71 17.39
C ASP A 126 -4.64 -1.65 18.59
N TYR A 127 -5.31 -1.12 19.59
CA TYR A 127 -5.76 -1.86 20.76
C TYR A 127 -7.23 -2.20 20.59
N GLN A 128 -7.50 -3.48 20.53
CA GLN A 128 -8.86 -3.96 20.44
C GLN A 128 -9.46 -4.27 21.78
N SER A 129 -10.60 -3.67 22.02
CA SER A 129 -11.57 -4.16 23.00
C SER A 129 -12.78 -4.73 22.25
N GLY A 130 -12.66 -5.93 21.69
CA GLY A 130 -13.76 -6.67 21.07
C GLY A 130 -13.49 -7.08 19.62
N ASP A 131 -13.81 -8.24 19.31
CA ASP A 131 -13.85 -9.15 18.15
C ASP A 131 -13.66 -8.63 16.70
N ILE A 132 -13.12 -7.47 16.35
CA ILE A 132 -13.30 -6.96 15.00
C ILE A 132 -12.05 -6.44 14.27
N ASP A 133 -10.95 -6.09 14.96
CA ASP A 133 -9.78 -5.62 14.23
C ASP A 133 -8.55 -6.46 14.58
N ILE A 134 -8.33 -7.44 13.80
CA ILE A 134 -7.17 -8.32 13.88
C ILE A 134 -6.11 -7.66 13.02
N THR A 135 -4.98 -7.33 13.60
CA THR A 135 -3.81 -6.80 12.90
C THR A 135 -3.34 -7.75 11.80
N PHE A 136 -3.43 -9.06 12.06
CA PHE A 136 -3.15 -10.10 11.08
C PHE A 136 -4.38 -10.98 10.92
N THR A 137 -5.04 -10.90 9.78
CA THR A 137 -6.10 -11.84 9.42
C THR A 137 -5.54 -13.26 9.25
N ASN A 138 -6.39 -14.27 9.18
CA ASN A 138 -5.93 -15.63 8.90
C ASN A 138 -5.23 -15.73 7.53
N ASN A 139 -5.71 -14.97 6.53
CA ASN A 139 -5.07 -14.91 5.22
C ASN A 139 -3.69 -14.25 5.30
N ASP A 140 -3.54 -13.21 6.11
CA ASP A 140 -2.24 -12.56 6.31
C ASP A 140 -1.23 -13.51 6.95
N LYS A 141 -1.65 -14.26 7.96
CA LYS A 141 -0.80 -15.26 8.62
C LYS A 141 -0.30 -16.34 7.63
N GLU A 142 -1.19 -16.84 6.78
CA GLU A 142 -0.83 -17.82 5.74
C GLU A 142 0.15 -17.20 4.72
N ASN A 143 -0.16 -16.02 4.18
CA ASN A 143 0.68 -15.33 3.21
C ASN A 143 2.06 -14.96 3.77
N VAL A 144 2.12 -14.53 5.04
CA VAL A 144 3.38 -14.22 5.73
C VAL A 144 4.20 -15.48 5.96
N ALA A 145 3.57 -16.59 6.37
CA ALA A 145 4.26 -17.87 6.52
C ALA A 145 4.92 -18.32 5.21
N ASP A 146 4.15 -18.31 4.11
CA ASP A 146 4.66 -18.64 2.78
C ASP A 146 5.81 -17.71 2.35
N PHE A 147 5.70 -16.41 2.65
CA PHE A 147 6.74 -15.43 2.36
C PHE A 147 8.03 -15.71 3.10
N LEU A 148 7.96 -16.05 4.40
CA LEU A 148 9.13 -16.39 5.22
C LEU A 148 9.74 -17.74 4.80
N GLU A 149 8.92 -18.75 4.49
CA GLU A 149 9.39 -20.02 3.93
C GLU A 149 10.07 -19.84 2.58
N GLY A 150 9.61 -18.87 1.78
CA GLY A 150 10.24 -18.47 0.52
C GLY A 150 11.58 -17.73 0.68
N GLY A 151 12.00 -17.44 1.93
CA GLY A 151 13.25 -16.77 2.26
C GLY A 151 13.15 -15.24 2.38
N GLY A 152 11.95 -14.69 2.41
CA GLY A 152 11.69 -13.30 2.70
C GLY A 152 12.01 -12.92 4.15
N SER A 153 12.08 -11.65 4.45
CA SER A 153 12.33 -11.12 5.79
C SER A 153 11.17 -10.23 6.24
N LEU A 154 10.69 -10.43 7.47
CA LEU A 154 9.62 -9.62 8.06
C LEU A 154 10.15 -8.83 9.27
N TRP A 155 9.77 -7.55 9.32
CA TRP A 155 9.90 -6.71 10.50
C TRP A 155 8.51 -6.17 10.86
N ALA A 156 7.79 -6.87 11.73
CA ALA A 156 6.48 -6.44 12.24
C ALA A 156 6.66 -5.51 13.44
N ILE A 157 5.93 -4.40 13.45
CA ILE A 157 6.05 -3.33 14.43
C ILE A 157 4.65 -2.87 14.85
N GLY A 158 4.35 -2.96 16.13
CA GLY A 158 3.06 -2.50 16.68
C GLY A 158 2.83 -3.00 18.08
N GLN A 159 1.67 -2.61 18.64
CA GLN A 159 1.18 -3.16 19.91
C GLN A 159 0.43 -4.46 19.62
N ASP A 160 0.43 -5.36 20.57
CA ASP A 160 -0.36 -6.60 20.57
C ASP A 160 -0.14 -7.58 19.40
N ILE A 161 0.94 -7.38 18.60
CA ILE A 161 1.28 -8.29 17.49
C ILE A 161 1.32 -9.75 17.93
N LEU A 162 1.92 -10.03 19.10
CA LEU A 162 2.01 -11.38 19.63
C LEU A 162 0.65 -11.93 20.06
N TYR A 163 -0.29 -11.06 20.41
CA TYR A 163 -1.65 -11.47 20.73
C TYR A 163 -2.41 -11.94 19.49
N ASP A 164 -2.17 -11.30 18.35
CA ASP A 164 -2.81 -11.67 17.08
C ASP A 164 -2.22 -12.93 16.46
N PHE A 165 -0.96 -13.23 16.77
CA PHE A 165 -0.34 -14.51 16.39
C PHE A 165 -0.75 -15.65 17.30
N ASP A 166 -1.21 -15.36 18.52
CA ASP A 166 -1.82 -16.34 19.41
C ASP A 166 -3.24 -16.66 18.89
N THR A 167 -3.64 -17.91 19.01
CA THR A 167 -4.96 -18.33 18.49
C THR A 167 -6.09 -17.60 19.23
N ALA A 168 -7.20 -17.41 18.55
CA ALA A 168 -8.40 -16.73 19.07
C ALA A 168 -9.00 -17.35 20.35
N ASP A 169 -8.51 -18.49 20.82
CA ASP A 169 -8.91 -19.17 22.04
C ASP A 169 -7.95 -18.94 23.23
N GLY A 170 -6.85 -18.18 23.03
CA GLY A 170 -5.91 -17.81 24.09
C GLY A 170 -5.05 -18.97 24.60
N GLU A 171 -5.04 -20.09 23.93
CA GLU A 171 -4.18 -21.23 24.25
C GLU A 171 -3.06 -21.31 23.21
N ARG A 172 -1.79 -21.13 23.65
CA ARG A 172 -0.62 -21.37 22.83
C ARG A 172 -0.54 -22.86 22.51
N SER A 173 -0.60 -23.19 21.25
CA SER A 173 -0.48 -24.57 20.77
C SER A 173 0.71 -24.75 19.85
N GLU A 174 1.21 -25.99 19.77
CA GLU A 174 2.23 -26.37 18.80
C GLU A 174 1.67 -26.17 17.38
N GLY A 175 2.28 -25.29 16.60
CA GLY A 175 1.80 -24.84 15.29
C GLY A 175 1.35 -23.39 15.26
N ASP A 176 1.33 -22.69 16.40
CA ASP A 176 1.18 -21.24 16.42
C ASP A 176 2.48 -20.59 15.94
N PHE A 177 2.36 -19.47 15.21
CA PHE A 177 3.49 -18.79 14.58
C PHE A 177 4.62 -18.43 15.57
N GLU A 178 4.31 -18.26 16.85
CA GLU A 178 5.28 -17.95 17.92
C GLU A 178 5.96 -19.19 18.53
N TYR A 179 5.50 -20.39 18.24
CA TYR A 179 5.93 -21.59 18.95
C TYR A 179 7.06 -22.33 18.24
N ASP A 180 7.25 -22.09 16.94
CA ASP A 180 8.31 -22.64 16.10
C ASP A 180 9.53 -21.73 16.04
#